data_71d0cfcebf15340f796868bc5826f8eb
#
_entry.id   71d0cfcebf15340f796868bc5826f8eb
#
_cell.length_a   1.000
_cell.length_b   1.000
_cell.length_c   1.000
_cell.angle_alpha   90.00
_cell.angle_beta   90.00
_cell.angle_gamma   90.00
#
_symmetry.space_group_name_H-M   'P 1'
#
loop_
_entity.id
_entity.type
_entity.pdbx_description
1 polymer ?
#
loop_
_entity_poly.entity_id
_entity_poly.type
_entity_poly.pdbx_seq_one_letter_code
_entity_poly.pdbx_strand_id
1 'polypeptide(L)'
;MKNNIVHLSLILLLSACTTSPKVSWMVTTPEKSFSESPIEAPNQGKVATKVEILTTSPEQTIKGFGACFNELGWDALMALDSTERATIMAELFDPEVGSAFTVCRMPVGANDFSRDWYSYNETDGDFGMSNFSVAHDTTTLIPFIKAALKFNDSLYIWASPWSPPTWMKRNGHYAMDTNSSSIYANGLKATQRGAEGVDFFKLEPRYLAAYADYFGRFVEQYRGHGIEIKAVAPQNEFNSCQIFPSCSWTARGLSEFMGSYLAPRMDSMGVELWMGTVERKNDLLVDTVLKSCPGQVKAVAFQWAGKEAVAQVHKNHPEMAIVQSESECGDGQNSWEFCFYTWSLVKHYMRQGASIYEYWNIALKDNGLSRWGWRQNSLVSVDADKGTFRYNP
;
A
#
# COMPACT_ATOMS: atom_id res chain seq x y z
N MET A 1 46.80 75.43 0.58
CA MET A 1 46.05 74.54 1.47
C MET A 1 45.59 73.35 0.61
N LYS A 2 46.21 72.19 0.73
CA LYS A 2 45.90 70.98 0.00
C LYS A 2 45.09 70.04 0.90
N ASN A 3 43.85 69.76 0.55
CA ASN A 3 43.01 68.81 1.27
C ASN A 3 43.33 67.38 0.82
N ASN A 4 43.85 66.59 1.70
CA ASN A 4 43.99 65.12 1.50
C ASN A 4 42.68 64.46 1.93
N ILE A 5 41.97 63.92 0.96
CA ILE A 5 40.84 63.04 1.22
C ILE A 5 41.38 61.58 1.37
N VAL A 6 41.27 61.02 2.57
CA VAL A 6 41.58 59.60 2.86
C VAL A 6 40.35 58.78 2.52
N HIS A 7 40.42 57.98 1.48
CA HIS A 7 39.38 56.93 1.20
C HIS A 7 39.63 55.76 2.09
N LEU A 8 38.71 55.55 3.03
CA LEU A 8 38.67 54.35 3.87
C LEU A 8 37.86 53.28 3.13
N SER A 9 38.54 52.31 2.50
CA SER A 9 37.89 51.14 1.86
C SER A 9 37.51 50.11 2.94
N LEU A 10 36.22 50.01 3.20
CA LEU A 10 35.65 49.01 4.08
C LEU A 10 35.59 47.68 3.30
N ILE A 11 36.49 46.76 3.56
CA ILE A 11 36.43 45.37 3.03
C ILE A 11 35.46 44.58 3.92
N LEU A 12 34.24 44.37 3.41
CA LEU A 12 33.29 43.38 4.00
C LEU A 12 33.81 41.99 3.68
N LEU A 13 34.39 41.32 4.66
CA LEU A 13 34.62 39.90 4.64
C LEU A 13 33.27 39.18 4.82
N LEU A 14 32.63 38.78 3.73
CA LEU A 14 31.54 37.83 3.74
C LEU A 14 32.11 36.46 4.09
N SER A 15 32.08 36.08 5.35
CA SER A 15 32.27 34.71 5.79
C SER A 15 31.09 33.89 5.29
N ALA A 16 31.24 33.29 4.12
CA ALA A 16 30.32 32.23 3.69
C ALA A 16 30.49 31.06 4.67
N CYS A 17 29.61 30.95 5.63
CA CYS A 17 29.45 29.71 6.37
C CYS A 17 28.99 28.62 5.37
N THR A 18 29.94 27.94 4.76
CA THR A 18 29.65 26.65 4.09
C THR A 18 29.41 25.64 5.19
N THR A 19 28.15 25.50 5.60
CA THR A 19 27.77 24.33 6.40
C THR A 19 27.96 23.11 5.49
N SER A 20 29.01 22.35 5.76
CA SER A 20 29.16 21.03 5.14
C SER A 20 27.90 20.24 5.43
N PRO A 21 27.33 19.53 4.43
CA PRO A 21 26.14 18.73 4.67
C PRO A 21 26.40 17.77 5.83
N LYS A 22 25.54 17.83 6.86
CA LYS A 22 25.65 16.93 8.01
C LYS A 22 25.29 15.53 7.53
N VAL A 23 26.25 14.63 7.51
CA VAL A 23 26.03 13.21 7.23
C VAL A 23 25.70 12.53 8.54
N SER A 24 24.62 11.79 8.62
CA SER A 24 24.29 10.91 9.73
C SER A 24 24.35 9.45 9.28
N TRP A 25 24.76 8.58 10.18
CA TRP A 25 24.83 7.15 9.95
C TRP A 25 23.87 6.44 10.89
N MET A 26 22.74 5.95 10.37
CA MET A 26 21.76 5.18 11.12
C MET A 26 22.01 3.69 10.93
N VAL A 27 22.02 2.94 12.00
CA VAL A 27 22.29 1.50 11.99
C VAL A 27 21.19 0.75 12.73
N THR A 28 20.76 -0.36 12.17
CA THR A 28 19.88 -1.33 12.80
C THR A 28 20.56 -2.69 12.84
N THR A 29 20.69 -3.27 14.03
CA THR A 29 21.22 -4.61 14.27
C THR A 29 20.28 -5.38 15.19
N PRO A 30 20.44 -6.70 15.36
CA PRO A 30 19.66 -7.47 16.34
C PRO A 30 19.71 -6.92 17.76
N GLU A 31 20.82 -6.30 18.15
CA GLU A 31 21.05 -5.76 19.51
C GLU A 31 20.66 -4.29 19.64
N LYS A 32 20.58 -3.57 18.52
CA LYS A 32 20.38 -2.13 18.54
C LYS A 32 19.60 -1.66 17.32
N SER A 33 18.32 -1.34 17.50
CA SER A 33 17.46 -0.86 16.44
C SER A 33 17.61 0.65 16.24
N PHE A 34 17.58 1.07 14.96
CA PHE A 34 17.52 2.44 14.44
C PHE A 34 18.27 3.48 15.28
N SER A 35 19.57 3.33 15.38
CA SER A 35 20.41 4.17 16.23
C SER A 35 21.47 4.90 15.43
N GLU A 36 21.71 6.16 15.78
CA GLU A 36 22.81 6.92 15.21
C GLU A 36 24.16 6.35 15.66
N SER A 37 25.00 6.05 14.68
CA SER A 37 26.38 5.62 14.93
C SER A 37 27.33 6.75 14.55
N PRO A 38 28.41 6.99 15.32
CA PRO A 38 29.39 8.01 14.99
C PRO A 38 30.07 7.68 13.65
N ILE A 39 30.21 8.70 12.82
CA ILE A 39 31.03 8.60 11.61
C ILE A 39 32.49 8.80 12.05
N GLU A 40 33.25 7.73 12.07
CA GLU A 40 34.69 7.84 12.31
C GLU A 40 35.36 8.53 11.12
N ALA A 41 36.28 9.46 11.43
CA ALA A 41 37.10 10.07 10.38
C ALA A 41 37.86 8.94 9.64
N PRO A 42 37.94 8.99 8.29
CA PRO A 42 38.61 7.94 7.55
C PRO A 42 40.07 7.82 8.05
N ASN A 43 40.41 6.65 8.62
CA ASN A 43 41.79 6.29 8.85
C ASN A 43 42.51 6.48 7.50
N GLN A 44 43.73 7.03 7.51
CA GLN A 44 44.54 7.26 6.31
C GLN A 44 44.98 5.96 5.60
N GLY A 45 44.22 4.89 5.82
CA GLY A 45 44.34 3.61 5.15
C GLY A 45 43.48 3.56 3.88
N LYS A 46 43.70 2.52 3.10
CA LYS A 46 43.05 2.30 1.80
C LYS A 46 41.52 2.45 1.89
N VAL A 47 40.94 3.40 1.14
CA VAL A 47 39.49 3.49 0.92
C VAL A 47 39.04 2.21 0.25
N ALA A 48 38.31 1.36 0.96
CA ALA A 48 37.86 0.06 0.44
C ALA A 48 36.69 0.19 -0.56
N THR A 49 35.87 1.24 -0.38
CA THR A 49 34.69 1.47 -1.25
C THR A 49 34.42 2.98 -1.35
N LYS A 50 34.19 3.46 -2.56
CA LYS A 50 33.70 4.81 -2.84
C LYS A 50 32.25 4.72 -3.27
N VAL A 51 31.38 5.51 -2.63
CA VAL A 51 30.01 5.70 -3.09
C VAL A 51 29.94 7.07 -3.75
N GLU A 52 29.40 7.12 -4.95
CA GLU A 52 29.17 8.34 -5.72
C GLU A 52 27.66 8.54 -5.91
N ILE A 53 27.16 9.72 -5.53
CA ILE A 53 25.75 10.09 -5.71
C ILE A 53 25.66 10.96 -6.97
N LEU A 54 25.03 10.42 -8.03
CA LEU A 54 24.88 11.08 -9.32
C LEU A 54 23.65 11.99 -9.32
N THR A 55 23.76 13.19 -8.76
CA THR A 55 22.65 14.14 -8.65
C THR A 55 22.18 14.72 -9.99
N THR A 56 22.97 14.57 -11.05
CA THR A 56 22.66 15.07 -12.40
C THR A 56 21.90 14.07 -13.27
N SER A 57 21.73 12.87 -12.82
CA SER A 57 21.06 11.78 -13.56
C SER A 57 20.10 11.04 -12.65
N PRO A 58 18.99 11.67 -12.23
CA PRO A 58 17.98 10.97 -11.41
C PRO A 58 17.29 9.88 -12.23
N GLU A 59 17.03 8.74 -11.60
CA GLU A 59 16.33 7.61 -12.22
C GLU A 59 14.82 7.82 -12.16
N GLN A 60 14.21 7.72 -10.99
CA GLN A 60 12.77 7.97 -10.79
C GLN A 60 12.53 8.91 -9.62
N THR A 61 11.31 9.44 -9.56
CA THR A 61 10.83 10.18 -8.38
C THR A 61 10.14 9.23 -7.42
N ILE A 62 10.66 9.12 -6.20
CA ILE A 62 10.01 8.39 -5.13
C ILE A 62 8.84 9.22 -4.59
N LYS A 63 7.62 8.70 -4.70
CA LYS A 63 6.41 9.33 -4.17
C LYS A 63 6.24 9.04 -2.67
N GLY A 64 6.65 7.85 -2.22
CA GLY A 64 6.60 7.55 -0.80
C GLY A 64 6.75 6.09 -0.42
N PHE A 65 6.78 5.91 0.88
CA PHE A 65 6.74 4.63 1.57
C PHE A 65 5.53 4.60 2.50
N GLY A 66 5.04 3.39 2.80
CA GLY A 66 3.93 3.21 3.71
C GLY A 66 3.54 1.77 3.93
N ALA A 67 2.28 1.57 4.34
CA ALA A 67 1.74 0.24 4.60
C ALA A 67 0.21 0.24 4.47
N CYS A 68 -0.41 -0.95 4.62
CA CYS A 68 -1.85 -1.11 4.48
C CYS A 68 -2.57 -1.04 5.83
N PHE A 69 -3.63 -0.25 5.88
CA PHE A 69 -4.60 -0.30 6.97
C PHE A 69 -5.46 -1.55 6.84
N ASN A 70 -5.67 -2.28 7.95
CA ASN A 70 -6.61 -3.40 8.01
C ASN A 70 -7.27 -3.50 9.38
N GLU A 71 -8.38 -4.24 9.50
CA GLU A 71 -9.16 -4.29 10.73
C GLU A 71 -8.39 -4.94 11.89
N LEU A 72 -7.70 -6.07 11.64
CA LEU A 72 -6.94 -6.76 12.69
C LEU A 72 -5.74 -5.94 13.17
N GLY A 73 -5.22 -5.05 12.32
CA GLY A 73 -4.21 -4.06 12.70
C GLY A 73 -4.75 -3.05 13.69
N TRP A 74 -5.95 -2.53 13.46
CA TRP A 74 -6.60 -1.65 14.41
C TRP A 74 -6.92 -2.36 15.72
N ASP A 75 -7.40 -3.60 15.66
CA ASP A 75 -7.68 -4.41 16.86
C ASP A 75 -6.41 -4.68 17.70
N ALA A 76 -5.27 -4.83 17.04
CA ALA A 76 -4.00 -4.96 17.74
C ALA A 76 -3.65 -3.65 18.47
N LEU A 77 -3.72 -2.50 17.78
CA LEU A 77 -3.42 -1.20 18.38
C LEU A 77 -4.40 -0.83 19.49
N MET A 78 -5.68 -1.22 19.39
CA MET A 78 -6.69 -0.96 20.42
C MET A 78 -6.49 -1.80 21.69
N ALA A 79 -5.67 -2.83 21.68
CA ALA A 79 -5.27 -3.56 22.88
C ALA A 79 -4.24 -2.79 23.73
N LEU A 80 -3.64 -1.74 23.19
CA LEU A 80 -2.69 -0.85 23.88
C LEU A 80 -3.42 0.34 24.53
N ASP A 81 -2.80 0.96 25.50
CA ASP A 81 -3.30 2.22 26.02
C ASP A 81 -3.22 3.35 24.99
N SER A 82 -3.85 4.49 25.28
CA SER A 82 -3.91 5.61 24.32
C SER A 82 -2.55 6.26 24.07
N THR A 83 -1.65 6.22 25.03
CA THR A 83 -0.32 6.84 24.94
C THR A 83 0.58 6.00 24.04
N GLU A 84 0.64 4.68 24.29
CA GLU A 84 1.43 3.74 23.48
C GLU A 84 0.94 3.74 22.02
N ARG A 85 -0.38 3.70 21.83
CA ARG A 85 -0.97 3.80 20.49
C ARG A 85 -0.61 5.11 19.79
N ALA A 86 -0.67 6.24 20.48
CA ALA A 86 -0.29 7.54 19.93
C ALA A 86 1.21 7.59 19.59
N THR A 87 2.07 6.97 20.40
CA THR A 87 3.51 6.84 20.14
C THR A 87 3.75 6.07 18.84
N ILE A 88 3.15 4.90 18.66
CA ILE A 88 3.28 4.11 17.42
C ILE A 88 2.84 4.93 16.21
N MET A 89 1.70 5.61 16.32
CA MET A 89 1.18 6.41 15.21
C MET A 89 2.10 7.59 14.87
N ALA A 90 2.67 8.27 15.88
CA ALA A 90 3.65 9.33 15.66
C ALA A 90 4.92 8.78 14.98
N GLU A 91 5.48 7.68 15.50
CA GLU A 91 6.71 7.09 14.95
C GLU A 91 6.56 6.52 13.53
N LEU A 92 5.36 6.19 13.10
CA LEU A 92 5.11 5.77 11.71
C LEU A 92 4.79 6.95 10.78
N PHE A 93 4.01 7.92 11.21
CA PHE A 93 3.39 8.90 10.32
C PHE A 93 3.91 10.33 10.46
N ASP A 94 4.45 10.73 11.62
CA ASP A 94 4.94 12.10 11.81
C ASP A 94 6.18 12.35 10.94
N PRO A 95 6.18 13.41 10.09
CA PRO A 95 7.28 13.68 9.17
C PRO A 95 8.56 14.18 9.85
N GLU A 96 8.50 14.67 11.10
CA GLU A 96 9.65 15.23 11.81
C GLU A 96 10.33 14.23 12.74
N VAL A 97 9.53 13.39 13.41
CA VAL A 97 10.04 12.48 14.44
C VAL A 97 9.87 11.00 14.10
N GLY A 98 9.08 10.68 13.06
CA GLY A 98 8.75 9.31 12.67
C GLY A 98 9.40 8.86 11.36
N SER A 99 8.91 7.72 10.88
CA SER A 99 9.30 7.15 9.57
C SER A 99 8.70 7.91 8.38
N ALA A 100 7.85 8.89 8.65
CA ALA A 100 7.23 9.77 7.66
C ALA A 100 6.51 9.00 6.53
N PHE A 101 5.65 8.04 6.86
CA PHE A 101 4.84 7.38 5.85
C PHE A 101 3.98 8.40 5.12
N THR A 102 4.04 8.38 3.79
CA THR A 102 3.39 9.37 2.91
C THR A 102 2.35 8.75 2.00
N VAL A 103 2.38 7.43 1.80
CA VAL A 103 1.41 6.71 0.97
C VAL A 103 0.91 5.51 1.76
N CYS A 104 -0.40 5.29 1.78
CA CYS A 104 -0.98 4.11 2.43
C CYS A 104 -2.14 3.54 1.64
N ARG A 105 -2.24 2.22 1.69
CA ARG A 105 -3.34 1.44 1.10
C ARG A 105 -4.42 1.16 2.13
N MET A 106 -5.66 1.02 1.67
CA MET A 106 -6.76 0.49 2.46
C MET A 106 -7.62 -0.47 1.63
N PRO A 107 -8.29 -1.45 2.25
CA PRO A 107 -9.25 -2.29 1.55
C PRO A 107 -10.58 -1.57 1.32
N VAL A 108 -11.31 -1.98 0.28
CA VAL A 108 -12.71 -1.64 0.02
C VAL A 108 -13.57 -2.84 0.39
N GLY A 109 -14.07 -2.87 1.62
CA GLY A 109 -14.69 -4.06 2.22
C GLY A 109 -13.66 -5.03 2.81
N ALA A 110 -14.07 -6.29 3.00
CA ALA A 110 -13.25 -7.31 3.64
C ALA A 110 -11.99 -7.67 2.85
N ASN A 111 -10.88 -7.86 3.58
CA ASN A 111 -9.63 -8.43 3.10
C ASN A 111 -9.27 -9.69 3.91
N ASP A 112 -8.06 -10.22 3.74
CA ASP A 112 -7.55 -11.39 4.47
C ASP A 112 -7.19 -11.08 5.95
N PHE A 113 -7.06 -9.82 6.35
CA PHE A 113 -6.89 -9.36 7.73
C PHE A 113 -8.11 -8.57 8.25
N SER A 114 -9.30 -8.90 7.75
CA SER A 114 -10.57 -8.43 8.29
C SER A 114 -11.06 -9.31 9.44
N ARG A 115 -11.94 -8.74 10.28
CA ARG A 115 -12.63 -9.46 11.37
C ARG A 115 -13.56 -10.53 10.83
N ASP A 116 -14.25 -10.22 9.72
CA ASP A 116 -15.20 -11.11 9.06
C ASP A 116 -15.35 -10.73 7.57
N TRP A 117 -16.19 -11.43 6.84
CA TRP A 117 -16.51 -11.12 5.46
C TRP A 117 -17.63 -10.08 5.40
N TYR A 118 -17.39 -9.03 4.67
CA TYR A 118 -18.39 -7.98 4.40
C TYR A 118 -18.07 -7.25 3.11
N SER A 119 -19.10 -6.67 2.54
CA SER A 119 -18.98 -5.60 1.57
C SER A 119 -19.92 -4.46 2.00
N TYR A 120 -19.84 -3.36 1.31
CA TYR A 120 -20.70 -2.20 1.66
C TYR A 120 -22.12 -2.33 1.11
N ASN A 121 -22.40 -3.34 0.30
CA ASN A 121 -23.77 -3.62 -0.19
C ASN A 121 -23.93 -5.09 -0.60
N GLU A 122 -24.47 -5.91 0.29
CA GLU A 122 -24.81 -7.33 0.02
C GLU A 122 -26.28 -7.53 -0.36
N THR A 123 -27.01 -6.45 -0.62
CA THR A 123 -28.42 -6.55 -1.08
C THR A 123 -28.46 -6.98 -2.54
N ASP A 124 -28.89 -8.21 -2.80
CA ASP A 124 -28.97 -8.77 -4.16
C ASP A 124 -29.88 -7.90 -5.07
N GLY A 125 -29.35 -7.54 -6.22
CA GLY A 125 -30.07 -6.74 -7.21
C GLY A 125 -30.22 -5.26 -6.89
N ASP A 126 -29.60 -4.75 -5.84
CA ASP A 126 -29.59 -3.30 -5.55
C ASP A 126 -28.61 -2.55 -6.46
N PHE A 127 -28.91 -2.53 -7.76
CA PHE A 127 -28.11 -1.83 -8.77
C PHE A 127 -28.03 -0.30 -8.56
N GLY A 128 -28.94 0.28 -7.79
CA GLY A 128 -28.95 1.71 -7.45
C GLY A 128 -28.13 2.07 -6.23
N MET A 129 -27.47 1.10 -5.59
CA MET A 129 -26.67 1.29 -4.36
C MET A 129 -27.45 1.98 -3.22
N SER A 130 -28.75 1.71 -3.12
CA SER A 130 -29.63 2.34 -2.10
C SER A 130 -29.30 1.88 -0.68
N ASN A 131 -28.78 0.64 -0.53
CA ASN A 131 -28.39 0.03 0.74
C ASN A 131 -26.87 0.07 0.98
N PHE A 132 -26.14 0.85 0.19
CA PHE A 132 -24.69 1.00 0.35
C PHE A 132 -24.35 1.71 1.65
N SER A 133 -23.42 1.14 2.44
CA SER A 133 -23.04 1.76 3.73
C SER A 133 -21.63 1.33 4.14
N VAL A 134 -20.79 2.30 4.52
CA VAL A 134 -19.47 2.07 5.17
C VAL A 134 -19.57 2.01 6.71
N ALA A 135 -20.77 1.82 7.25
CA ALA A 135 -20.98 1.80 8.71
C ALA A 135 -20.11 0.78 9.44
N HIS A 136 -19.79 -0.36 8.80
CA HIS A 136 -18.86 -1.36 9.35
C HIS A 136 -17.50 -0.73 9.68
N ASP A 137 -16.96 0.08 8.78
CA ASP A 137 -15.61 0.67 8.88
C ASP A 137 -15.53 1.76 9.97
N THR A 138 -16.66 2.26 10.45
CA THR A 138 -16.66 3.29 11.48
C THR A 138 -16.10 2.82 12.83
N THR A 139 -15.97 1.51 13.01
CA THR A 139 -15.40 0.89 14.22
C THR A 139 -13.94 0.47 14.04
N THR A 140 -13.42 0.46 12.83
CA THR A 140 -12.08 -0.07 12.51
C THR A 140 -11.27 0.83 11.57
N LEU A 141 -11.49 0.74 10.27
CA LEU A 141 -10.64 1.41 9.26
C LEU A 141 -10.71 2.93 9.36
N ILE A 142 -11.89 3.51 9.52
CA ILE A 142 -12.06 4.97 9.64
C ILE A 142 -11.34 5.54 10.87
N PRO A 143 -11.49 5.02 12.09
CA PRO A 143 -10.70 5.49 13.23
C PRO A 143 -9.20 5.23 13.07
N PHE A 144 -8.77 4.12 12.44
CA PHE A 144 -7.36 3.85 12.18
C PHE A 144 -6.74 4.92 11.28
N ILE A 145 -7.36 5.16 10.13
CA ILE A 145 -6.91 6.18 9.17
C ILE A 145 -6.91 7.57 9.82
N LYS A 146 -7.96 7.92 10.57
CA LYS A 146 -8.01 9.20 11.28
C LYS A 146 -6.92 9.34 12.35
N ALA A 147 -6.50 8.25 12.97
CA ALA A 147 -5.37 8.27 13.89
C ALA A 147 -4.05 8.59 13.17
N ALA A 148 -3.85 8.07 11.96
CA ALA A 148 -2.69 8.41 11.11
C ALA A 148 -2.73 9.88 10.63
N LEU A 149 -3.89 10.33 10.16
CA LEU A 149 -4.09 11.69 9.65
C LEU A 149 -3.87 12.79 10.70
N LYS A 150 -3.90 12.47 12.00
CA LYS A 150 -3.52 13.42 13.06
C LYS A 150 -2.04 13.78 13.05
N PHE A 151 -1.18 12.90 12.53
CA PHE A 151 0.27 13.07 12.46
C PHE A 151 0.73 13.45 11.05
N ASN A 152 0.01 13.03 10.01
CA ASN A 152 0.27 13.40 8.63
C ASN A 152 -1.05 13.60 7.88
N ASP A 153 -1.52 14.84 7.81
CA ASP A 153 -2.77 15.21 7.14
C ASP A 153 -2.67 15.19 5.60
N SER A 154 -1.45 15.13 5.09
CA SER A 154 -1.14 15.04 3.65
C SER A 154 -0.99 13.60 3.14
N LEU A 155 -1.27 12.59 3.97
CA LEU A 155 -1.14 11.18 3.62
C LEU A 155 -1.93 10.85 2.34
N TYR A 156 -1.23 10.28 1.36
CA TYR A 156 -1.84 9.79 0.13
C TYR A 156 -2.47 8.43 0.35
N ILE A 157 -3.80 8.36 0.35
CA ILE A 157 -4.54 7.12 0.61
C ILE A 157 -5.12 6.61 -0.70
N TRP A 158 -4.83 5.36 -1.03
CA TRP A 158 -5.44 4.64 -2.14
C TRP A 158 -6.11 3.36 -1.67
N ALA A 159 -7.03 2.83 -2.48
CA ALA A 159 -7.87 1.73 -2.05
C ALA A 159 -8.07 0.67 -3.14
N SER A 160 -8.29 -0.58 -2.72
CA SER A 160 -8.68 -1.67 -3.61
C SER A 160 -9.58 -2.68 -2.90
N PRO A 161 -10.60 -3.24 -3.57
CA PRO A 161 -11.38 -4.36 -3.04
C PRO A 161 -10.61 -5.68 -3.19
N TRP A 162 -10.79 -6.60 -2.24
CA TRP A 162 -10.39 -7.99 -2.38
C TRP A 162 -11.49 -8.83 -3.05
N SER A 163 -12.74 -8.50 -2.80
CA SER A 163 -13.88 -9.11 -3.48
C SER A 163 -14.96 -8.06 -3.73
N PRO A 164 -15.62 -8.08 -4.90
CA PRO A 164 -16.90 -7.41 -5.06
C PRO A 164 -17.96 -8.00 -4.10
N PRO A 165 -19.10 -7.32 -3.91
CA PRO A 165 -20.28 -7.91 -3.28
C PRO A 165 -20.59 -9.29 -3.88
N THR A 166 -20.98 -10.25 -3.03
CA THR A 166 -21.12 -11.65 -3.45
C THR A 166 -22.16 -11.83 -4.56
N TRP A 167 -23.21 -11.04 -4.55
CA TRP A 167 -24.28 -11.08 -5.57
C TRP A 167 -23.81 -10.60 -6.97
N MET A 168 -22.69 -9.87 -7.05
CA MET A 168 -22.08 -9.47 -8.32
C MET A 168 -21.13 -10.53 -8.88
N LYS A 169 -20.84 -11.58 -8.13
CA LYS A 169 -19.94 -12.68 -8.53
C LYS A 169 -20.70 -13.89 -9.02
N ARG A 170 -20.11 -14.63 -9.97
CA ARG A 170 -20.71 -15.84 -10.54
C ARG A 170 -20.79 -16.99 -9.53
N ASN A 171 -19.84 -17.06 -8.60
CA ASN A 171 -19.84 -18.09 -7.56
C ASN A 171 -20.68 -17.72 -6.33
N GLY A 172 -21.14 -16.48 -6.20
CA GLY A 172 -21.94 -16.00 -5.08
C GLY A 172 -21.24 -16.10 -3.73
N HIS A 173 -19.90 -16.02 -3.71
CA HIS A 173 -19.11 -16.22 -2.52
C HIS A 173 -17.89 -15.25 -2.48
N TYR A 174 -17.43 -14.86 -1.28
CA TYR A 174 -16.27 -13.97 -1.17
C TYR A 174 -14.98 -14.61 -1.70
N ALA A 175 -14.68 -15.86 -1.32
CA ALA A 175 -13.48 -16.56 -1.76
C ALA A 175 -13.62 -17.16 -3.16
N MET A 176 -12.48 -17.54 -3.74
CA MET A 176 -12.38 -18.19 -5.05
C MET A 176 -11.81 -19.61 -4.95
N ASP A 177 -11.18 -19.99 -3.85
CA ASP A 177 -10.72 -21.35 -3.60
C ASP A 177 -11.12 -21.85 -2.20
N THR A 178 -11.15 -23.18 -2.04
CA THR A 178 -11.56 -23.83 -0.79
C THR A 178 -10.41 -23.84 0.22
N ASN A 179 -10.71 -23.50 1.46
CA ASN A 179 -9.79 -23.67 2.57
C ASN A 179 -10.19 -24.91 3.39
N SER A 180 -9.88 -26.08 2.86
CA SER A 180 -10.22 -27.37 3.50
C SER A 180 -9.16 -27.87 4.49
N SER A 181 -7.94 -27.35 4.42
CA SER A 181 -6.81 -27.78 5.26
C SER A 181 -6.64 -26.95 6.54
N SER A 182 -7.41 -25.89 6.72
CA SER A 182 -7.35 -24.98 7.87
C SER A 182 -8.46 -25.30 8.88
N ILE A 183 -8.18 -25.02 10.17
CA ILE A 183 -9.20 -24.98 11.22
C ILE A 183 -10.29 -23.91 10.95
N TYR A 184 -10.02 -23.01 10.01
CA TYR A 184 -10.93 -21.94 9.58
C TYR A 184 -11.43 -22.21 8.15
N ALA A 185 -12.32 -23.19 8.01
CA ALA A 185 -12.98 -23.45 6.73
C ALA A 185 -13.69 -22.18 6.24
N ASN A 186 -13.49 -21.84 4.97
CA ASN A 186 -14.08 -20.63 4.38
C ASN A 186 -15.51 -20.84 3.84
N GLY A 187 -16.05 -22.05 3.92
CA GLY A 187 -17.43 -22.34 3.52
C GLY A 187 -17.66 -22.45 2.01
N LEU A 188 -16.67 -22.17 1.16
CA LEU A 188 -16.77 -22.32 -0.29
C LEU A 188 -16.93 -23.80 -0.65
N LYS A 189 -17.95 -24.12 -1.45
CA LYS A 189 -18.18 -25.48 -1.98
C LYS A 189 -17.24 -25.72 -3.18
N ALA A 190 -16.83 -26.97 -3.38
CA ALA A 190 -15.98 -27.34 -4.51
C ALA A 190 -16.56 -26.91 -5.89
N THR A 191 -17.88 -26.91 -6.02
CA THR A 191 -18.60 -26.47 -7.24
C THR A 191 -18.61 -24.95 -7.44
N GLN A 192 -18.20 -24.17 -6.43
CA GLN A 192 -18.12 -22.70 -6.47
C GLN A 192 -16.68 -22.22 -6.70
N ARG A 193 -15.70 -23.14 -6.79
CA ARG A 193 -14.30 -22.75 -7.00
C ARG A 193 -14.15 -21.97 -8.30
N GLY A 194 -13.34 -20.91 -8.22
CA GLY A 194 -12.95 -20.14 -9.37
C GLY A 194 -11.82 -20.76 -10.18
N ALA A 195 -11.45 -20.08 -11.24
CA ALA A 195 -10.28 -20.41 -12.05
C ALA A 195 -9.56 -19.13 -12.46
N GLU A 196 -8.23 -19.17 -12.42
CA GLU A 196 -7.39 -18.07 -12.94
C GLU A 196 -7.61 -17.91 -14.45
N GLY A 197 -7.60 -16.68 -14.94
CA GLY A 197 -7.84 -16.38 -16.34
C GLY A 197 -9.30 -16.47 -16.79
N VAL A 198 -10.24 -16.52 -15.84
CA VAL A 198 -11.69 -16.51 -16.08
C VAL A 198 -12.33 -15.35 -15.32
N ASP A 199 -13.29 -14.66 -15.95
CA ASP A 199 -14.05 -13.61 -15.27
C ASP A 199 -15.07 -14.21 -14.30
N PHE A 200 -14.88 -14.00 -13.03
CA PHE A 200 -15.84 -14.39 -12.00
C PHE A 200 -16.73 -13.22 -11.54
N PHE A 201 -16.42 -12.01 -11.93
CA PHE A 201 -17.38 -10.91 -11.90
C PHE A 201 -18.44 -11.11 -13.01
N LYS A 202 -19.68 -10.69 -12.79
CA LYS A 202 -20.76 -10.71 -13.78
C LYS A 202 -20.59 -9.51 -14.73
N LEU A 203 -20.21 -9.77 -15.99
CA LEU A 203 -19.85 -8.74 -16.96
C LEU A 203 -21.06 -8.08 -17.68
N GLU A 204 -22.30 -8.39 -17.29
CA GLU A 204 -23.46 -7.71 -17.86
C GLU A 204 -23.42 -6.21 -17.52
N PRO A 205 -23.75 -5.31 -18.46
CA PRO A 205 -23.60 -3.85 -18.31
C PRO A 205 -24.15 -3.27 -17.01
N ARG A 206 -25.27 -3.79 -16.52
CA ARG A 206 -25.90 -3.35 -15.26
C ARG A 206 -25.02 -3.64 -14.02
N TYR A 207 -24.27 -4.77 -14.00
CA TYR A 207 -23.37 -5.11 -12.91
C TYR A 207 -22.11 -4.23 -12.96
N LEU A 208 -21.56 -4.03 -14.16
CA LEU A 208 -20.38 -3.16 -14.35
C LEU A 208 -20.68 -1.71 -13.94
N ALA A 209 -21.85 -1.19 -14.36
CA ALA A 209 -22.29 0.16 -13.97
C ALA A 209 -22.50 0.28 -12.46
N ALA A 210 -23.22 -0.69 -11.86
CA ALA A 210 -23.46 -0.70 -10.43
C ALA A 210 -22.15 -0.82 -9.61
N TYR A 211 -21.18 -1.58 -10.11
CA TYR A 211 -19.89 -1.70 -9.41
C TYR A 211 -19.04 -0.43 -9.53
N ALA A 212 -19.10 0.29 -10.64
CA ALA A 212 -18.50 1.63 -10.74
C ALA A 212 -19.18 2.62 -9.76
N ASP A 213 -20.51 2.57 -9.62
CA ASP A 213 -21.22 3.36 -8.61
C ASP A 213 -20.87 2.96 -7.18
N TYR A 214 -20.62 1.67 -6.91
CA TYR A 214 -20.12 1.19 -5.63
C TYR A 214 -18.81 1.89 -5.23
N PHE A 215 -17.85 2.01 -6.15
CA PHE A 215 -16.62 2.78 -5.92
C PHE A 215 -16.92 4.28 -5.71
N GLY A 216 -17.84 4.84 -6.48
CA GLY A 216 -18.23 6.23 -6.29
C GLY A 216 -18.82 6.50 -4.90
N ARG A 217 -19.75 5.64 -4.45
CA ARG A 217 -20.33 5.72 -3.09
C ARG A 217 -19.28 5.54 -1.99
N PHE A 218 -18.32 4.62 -2.19
CA PHE A 218 -17.20 4.46 -1.28
C PHE A 218 -16.41 5.76 -1.11
N VAL A 219 -15.98 6.37 -2.20
CA VAL A 219 -15.24 7.65 -2.17
C VAL A 219 -16.07 8.76 -1.52
N GLU A 220 -17.34 8.88 -1.87
CA GLU A 220 -18.25 9.89 -1.30
C GLU A 220 -18.40 9.73 0.22
N GLN A 221 -18.62 8.51 0.70
CA GLN A 221 -18.82 8.27 2.14
C GLN A 221 -17.53 8.47 2.94
N TYR A 222 -16.36 8.02 2.40
CA TYR A 222 -15.08 8.28 3.06
C TYR A 222 -14.74 9.78 3.11
N ARG A 223 -15.03 10.53 2.04
CA ARG A 223 -14.94 12.00 2.03
C ARG A 223 -15.84 12.62 3.08
N GLY A 224 -17.07 12.10 3.26
CA GLY A 224 -17.99 12.50 4.34
C GLY A 224 -17.44 12.27 5.75
N HIS A 225 -16.51 11.32 5.91
CA HIS A 225 -15.76 11.10 7.14
C HIS A 225 -14.48 11.95 7.25
N GLY A 226 -14.18 12.81 6.28
CA GLY A 226 -12.95 13.62 6.23
C GLY A 226 -11.72 12.84 5.78
N ILE A 227 -11.90 11.77 5.01
CA ILE A 227 -10.82 10.95 4.45
C ILE A 227 -10.88 11.03 2.92
N GLU A 228 -9.84 11.62 2.32
CA GLU A 228 -9.73 11.75 0.87
C GLU A 228 -9.05 10.53 0.26
N ILE A 229 -9.79 9.76 -0.52
CA ILE A 229 -9.24 8.68 -1.35
C ILE A 229 -8.67 9.29 -2.62
N LYS A 230 -7.37 9.13 -2.83
CA LYS A 230 -6.66 9.75 -3.96
C LYS A 230 -6.60 8.86 -5.19
N ALA A 231 -6.59 7.53 -5.01
CA ALA A 231 -6.60 6.57 -6.10
C ALA A 231 -7.37 5.31 -5.72
N VAL A 232 -7.85 4.59 -6.74
CA VAL A 232 -8.42 3.24 -6.58
C VAL A 232 -7.83 2.28 -7.60
N ALA A 233 -7.64 1.02 -7.19
CA ALA A 233 -7.43 -0.10 -8.10
C ALA A 233 -8.69 -0.98 -8.14
N PRO A 234 -9.06 -1.57 -9.28
CA PRO A 234 -10.34 -2.25 -9.44
C PRO A 234 -10.46 -3.54 -8.63
N GLN A 235 -9.34 -4.21 -8.32
CA GLN A 235 -9.33 -5.51 -7.67
C GLN A 235 -7.95 -5.84 -7.08
N ASN A 236 -7.91 -6.32 -5.84
CA ASN A 236 -6.72 -7.00 -5.32
C ASN A 236 -6.52 -8.34 -6.03
N GLU A 237 -5.29 -8.61 -6.48
CA GLU A 237 -4.88 -9.91 -7.05
C GLU A 237 -5.85 -10.45 -8.14
N PHE A 238 -6.26 -9.58 -9.07
CA PHE A 238 -7.28 -9.92 -10.06
C PHE A 238 -6.90 -11.13 -10.95
N ASN A 239 -5.66 -11.55 -10.97
CA ASN A 239 -5.15 -12.66 -11.78
C ASN A 239 -4.84 -13.92 -10.96
N SER A 240 -5.33 -14.00 -9.72
CA SER A 240 -5.23 -15.20 -8.87
C SER A 240 -6.56 -15.56 -8.21
N CYS A 241 -6.67 -16.83 -7.77
CA CYS A 241 -7.82 -17.33 -7.03
C CYS A 241 -7.41 -17.70 -5.61
N GLN A 242 -8.00 -17.06 -4.61
CA GLN A 242 -7.57 -17.15 -3.21
C GLN A 242 -8.62 -17.78 -2.31
N ILE A 243 -8.16 -18.31 -1.17
CA ILE A 243 -9.01 -18.89 -0.12
C ILE A 243 -9.64 -17.84 0.80
N PHE A 244 -9.21 -16.59 0.66
CA PHE A 244 -9.75 -15.36 1.29
C PHE A 244 -10.56 -14.55 0.26
N PRO A 245 -11.14 -13.40 0.63
CA PRO A 245 -11.87 -12.58 -0.33
C PRO A 245 -11.03 -12.33 -1.58
N SER A 246 -11.54 -12.71 -2.74
CA SER A 246 -10.85 -12.54 -4.03
C SER A 246 -11.85 -12.64 -5.19
N CYS A 247 -11.46 -12.11 -6.36
CA CYS A 247 -12.24 -12.24 -7.60
C CYS A 247 -11.29 -12.21 -8.80
N SER A 248 -11.31 -13.27 -9.61
CA SER A 248 -10.48 -13.31 -10.82
C SER A 248 -11.16 -12.61 -11.99
N TRP A 249 -10.32 -11.98 -12.82
CA TRP A 249 -10.71 -11.26 -14.02
C TRP A 249 -9.80 -11.64 -15.19
N THR A 250 -10.33 -11.68 -16.39
CA THR A 250 -9.51 -11.68 -17.61
C THR A 250 -9.04 -10.26 -17.93
N ALA A 251 -8.01 -10.13 -18.77
CA ALA A 251 -7.58 -8.81 -19.26
C ALA A 251 -8.74 -8.08 -19.97
N ARG A 252 -9.59 -8.83 -20.73
CA ARG A 252 -10.74 -8.27 -21.42
C ARG A 252 -11.79 -7.73 -20.44
N GLY A 253 -12.23 -8.56 -19.49
CA GLY A 253 -13.27 -8.15 -18.53
C GLY A 253 -12.81 -6.99 -17.66
N LEU A 254 -11.55 -7.04 -17.21
CA LEU A 254 -10.96 -5.97 -16.43
C LEU A 254 -10.86 -4.66 -17.24
N SER A 255 -10.41 -4.73 -18.51
CA SER A 255 -10.33 -3.56 -19.39
C SER A 255 -11.70 -2.94 -19.67
N GLU A 256 -12.72 -3.77 -19.90
CA GLU A 256 -14.09 -3.31 -20.11
C GLU A 256 -14.61 -2.55 -18.88
N PHE A 257 -14.43 -3.14 -17.69
CA PHE A 257 -14.81 -2.48 -16.43
C PHE A 257 -14.04 -1.18 -16.21
N MET A 258 -12.72 -1.24 -16.29
CA MET A 258 -11.87 -0.08 -16.04
C MET A 258 -12.15 1.05 -17.04
N GLY A 259 -12.09 0.75 -18.34
CA GLY A 259 -12.14 1.79 -19.37
C GLY A 259 -13.51 2.39 -19.57
N SER A 260 -14.58 1.57 -19.55
CA SER A 260 -15.92 2.01 -19.91
C SER A 260 -16.78 2.45 -18.73
N TYR A 261 -16.47 2.01 -17.51
CA TYR A 261 -17.32 2.27 -16.35
C TYR A 261 -16.55 2.95 -15.20
N LEU A 262 -15.42 2.38 -14.76
CA LEU A 262 -14.73 2.87 -13.55
C LEU A 262 -13.97 4.18 -13.84
N ALA A 263 -13.22 4.27 -14.94
CA ALA A 263 -12.42 5.45 -15.24
C ALA A 263 -13.28 6.73 -15.36
N PRO A 264 -14.39 6.75 -16.12
CA PRO A 264 -15.24 7.95 -16.18
C PRO A 264 -15.82 8.33 -14.80
N ARG A 265 -16.15 7.34 -13.96
CA ARG A 265 -16.69 7.59 -12.63
C ARG A 265 -15.64 8.18 -11.71
N MET A 266 -14.41 7.66 -11.72
CA MET A 266 -13.30 8.16 -10.89
C MET A 266 -12.82 9.53 -11.35
N ASP A 267 -12.70 9.73 -12.66
CA ASP A 267 -12.32 11.03 -13.25
C ASP A 267 -13.28 12.15 -12.83
N SER A 268 -14.60 11.87 -12.84
CA SER A 268 -15.61 12.83 -12.39
C SER A 268 -15.48 13.23 -10.91
N MET A 269 -14.74 12.46 -10.11
CA MET A 269 -14.54 12.68 -8.68
C MET A 269 -13.12 13.17 -8.34
N GLY A 270 -12.24 13.30 -9.35
CA GLY A 270 -10.85 13.67 -9.18
C GLY A 270 -10.00 12.56 -8.51
N VAL A 271 -10.37 11.29 -8.71
CA VAL A 271 -9.68 10.12 -8.14
C VAL A 271 -8.91 9.41 -9.25
N GLU A 272 -7.63 9.13 -9.00
CA GLU A 272 -6.81 8.38 -9.96
C GLU A 272 -7.29 6.93 -10.10
N LEU A 273 -7.28 6.41 -11.33
CA LEU A 273 -7.44 4.99 -11.58
C LEU A 273 -6.06 4.33 -11.74
N TRP A 274 -5.76 3.34 -10.89
CA TRP A 274 -4.59 2.49 -11.01
C TRP A 274 -5.00 1.12 -11.54
N MET A 275 -4.11 0.47 -12.26
CA MET A 275 -4.28 -0.93 -12.64
C MET A 275 -3.68 -1.82 -11.56
N GLY A 276 -4.39 -2.83 -11.17
CA GLY A 276 -3.83 -3.84 -10.26
C GLY A 276 -4.85 -4.40 -9.29
N THR A 277 -4.39 -5.20 -8.35
CA THR A 277 -2.96 -5.49 -8.15
C THR A 277 -2.56 -6.78 -8.88
N VAL A 278 -1.38 -6.79 -9.49
CA VAL A 278 -0.86 -7.91 -10.26
C VAL A 278 -0.11 -8.85 -9.31
N GLU A 279 -0.61 -10.07 -9.14
CA GLU A 279 -0.03 -11.04 -8.20
C GLU A 279 0.73 -12.16 -8.93
N ARG A 280 0.24 -12.66 -10.07
CA ARG A 280 0.98 -13.61 -10.92
C ARG A 280 1.79 -12.85 -11.98
N LYS A 281 3.00 -13.32 -12.28
CA LYS A 281 3.80 -12.79 -13.40
C LYS A 281 3.01 -12.85 -14.70
N ASN A 282 2.63 -11.70 -15.24
CA ASN A 282 1.95 -11.63 -16.53
C ASN A 282 2.04 -10.22 -17.14
N ASP A 283 3.17 -9.88 -17.75
CA ASP A 283 3.41 -8.61 -18.42
C ASP A 283 2.51 -8.42 -19.65
N LEU A 284 2.21 -9.49 -20.40
CA LEU A 284 1.31 -9.41 -21.55
C LEU A 284 -0.13 -9.04 -21.16
N LEU A 285 -0.58 -9.52 -20.02
CA LEU A 285 -1.90 -9.14 -19.48
C LEU A 285 -1.92 -7.65 -19.14
N VAL A 286 -0.88 -7.15 -18.47
CA VAL A 286 -0.72 -5.72 -18.15
C VAL A 286 -0.72 -4.89 -19.43
N ASP A 287 0.10 -5.24 -20.42
CA ASP A 287 0.15 -4.58 -21.73
C ASP A 287 -1.24 -4.53 -22.39
N THR A 288 -2.00 -5.63 -22.33
CA THR A 288 -3.33 -5.70 -22.93
C THR A 288 -4.29 -4.72 -22.27
N VAL A 289 -4.29 -4.65 -20.93
CA VAL A 289 -5.17 -3.73 -20.19
C VAL A 289 -4.78 -2.27 -20.46
N LEU A 290 -3.49 -1.93 -20.37
CA LEU A 290 -3.03 -0.55 -20.60
C LEU A 290 -3.34 -0.05 -22.02
N LYS A 291 -3.15 -0.90 -23.03
CA LYS A 291 -3.50 -0.59 -24.42
C LYS A 291 -5.02 -0.40 -24.63
N SER A 292 -5.84 -1.09 -23.83
CA SER A 292 -7.29 -0.99 -23.89
C SER A 292 -7.87 0.23 -23.14
N CYS A 293 -7.09 0.82 -22.22
CA CYS A 293 -7.48 1.97 -21.39
C CYS A 293 -6.51 3.16 -21.57
N PRO A 294 -6.31 3.68 -22.79
CA PRO A 294 -5.26 4.67 -23.08
C PRO A 294 -5.49 5.97 -22.32
N GLY A 295 -4.47 6.41 -21.56
CA GLY A 295 -4.48 7.67 -20.80
C GLY A 295 -5.33 7.65 -19.52
N GLN A 296 -6.11 6.61 -19.29
CA GLN A 296 -7.03 6.51 -18.14
C GLN A 296 -6.33 5.97 -16.88
N VAL A 297 -5.31 5.12 -17.05
CA VAL A 297 -4.55 4.51 -15.94
C VAL A 297 -3.35 5.38 -15.59
N LYS A 298 -3.11 5.62 -14.29
CA LYS A 298 -2.00 6.45 -13.80
C LYS A 298 -0.85 5.66 -13.21
N ALA A 299 -1.10 4.44 -12.74
CA ALA A 299 -0.08 3.56 -12.18
C ALA A 299 -0.44 2.09 -12.36
N VAL A 300 0.57 1.22 -12.28
CA VAL A 300 0.39 -0.24 -12.20
C VAL A 300 0.94 -0.73 -10.86
N ALA A 301 0.10 -1.44 -10.11
CA ALA A 301 0.41 -1.96 -8.79
C ALA A 301 0.74 -3.46 -8.86
N PHE A 302 1.89 -3.84 -8.29
CA PHE A 302 2.41 -5.21 -8.27
C PHE A 302 2.63 -5.70 -6.85
N GLN A 303 2.47 -7.00 -6.65
CA GLN A 303 2.76 -7.69 -5.41
C GLN A 303 3.12 -9.15 -5.65
N TRP A 304 3.71 -9.82 -4.65
CA TRP A 304 4.07 -11.25 -4.69
C TRP A 304 4.84 -11.63 -5.98
N ALA A 305 4.42 -12.69 -6.68
CA ALA A 305 5.07 -13.12 -7.92
C ALA A 305 4.93 -12.11 -9.09
N GLY A 306 4.01 -11.16 -8.98
CA GLY A 306 3.89 -10.04 -9.91
C GLY A 306 5.16 -9.20 -10.03
N LYS A 307 6.03 -9.19 -9.00
CA LYS A 307 7.36 -8.55 -9.04
C LYS A 307 8.22 -8.94 -10.24
N GLU A 308 8.01 -10.15 -10.75
CA GLU A 308 8.77 -10.66 -11.88
C GLU A 308 8.38 -10.03 -13.23
N ALA A 309 7.22 -9.35 -13.30
CA ALA A 309 6.78 -8.64 -14.50
C ALA A 309 7.22 -7.16 -14.51
N VAL A 310 7.63 -6.61 -13.38
CA VAL A 310 7.88 -5.16 -13.20
C VAL A 310 8.87 -4.62 -14.23
N ALA A 311 10.04 -5.27 -14.39
CA ALA A 311 11.08 -4.83 -15.33
C ALA A 311 10.56 -4.72 -16.77
N GLN A 312 9.79 -5.72 -17.22
CA GLN A 312 9.29 -5.74 -18.59
C GLN A 312 8.18 -4.70 -18.77
N VAL A 313 7.29 -4.55 -17.78
CA VAL A 313 6.24 -3.53 -17.84
C VAL A 313 6.83 -2.12 -17.83
N HIS A 314 7.79 -1.83 -16.95
CA HIS A 314 8.47 -0.54 -16.93
C HIS A 314 9.19 -0.22 -18.26
N LYS A 315 9.82 -1.23 -18.87
CA LYS A 315 10.45 -1.09 -20.19
C LYS A 315 9.43 -0.77 -21.28
N ASN A 316 8.26 -1.43 -21.26
CA ASN A 316 7.22 -1.26 -22.29
C ASN A 316 6.41 0.03 -22.09
N HIS A 317 6.32 0.51 -20.86
CA HIS A 317 5.50 1.67 -20.43
C HIS A 317 6.31 2.58 -19.48
N PRO A 318 7.39 3.23 -19.95
CA PRO A 318 8.29 4.02 -19.11
C PRO A 318 7.60 5.26 -18.49
N GLU A 319 6.49 5.70 -19.07
CA GLU A 319 5.65 6.79 -18.57
C GLU A 319 4.75 6.37 -17.39
N MET A 320 4.57 5.06 -17.18
CA MET A 320 3.67 4.53 -16.17
C MET A 320 4.33 4.47 -14.79
N ALA A 321 3.67 5.01 -13.79
CA ALA A 321 4.14 4.86 -12.41
C ALA A 321 4.06 3.39 -11.97
N ILE A 322 5.13 2.88 -11.39
CA ILE A 322 5.20 1.54 -10.82
C ILE A 322 5.00 1.63 -9.31
N VAL A 323 4.09 0.82 -8.80
CA VAL A 323 3.76 0.74 -7.38
C VAL A 323 4.02 -0.70 -6.89
N GLN A 324 4.82 -0.83 -5.86
CA GLN A 324 4.80 -2.04 -5.06
C GLN A 324 3.72 -1.85 -4.00
N SER A 325 2.64 -2.60 -4.12
CA SER A 325 1.39 -2.38 -3.39
C SER A 325 1.22 -3.23 -2.14
N GLU A 326 2.05 -4.27 -2.00
CA GLU A 326 1.98 -5.19 -0.87
C GLU A 326 3.26 -6.02 -0.78
N SER A 327 3.99 -5.89 0.33
CA SER A 327 5.18 -6.69 0.58
C SER A 327 4.80 -8.13 0.97
N GLU A 328 5.59 -9.10 0.52
CA GLU A 328 5.50 -10.46 1.02
C GLU A 328 5.87 -10.48 2.51
N CYS A 329 4.95 -10.90 3.36
CA CYS A 329 5.00 -10.65 4.81
C CYS A 329 5.32 -11.89 5.66
N GLY A 330 5.88 -12.94 5.11
CA GLY A 330 6.38 -14.06 5.88
C GLY A 330 5.33 -14.87 6.65
N ASP A 331 5.74 -15.36 7.82
CA ASP A 331 5.08 -16.41 8.58
C ASP A 331 4.67 -16.00 10.02
N GLY A 332 4.75 -14.71 10.33
CA GLY A 332 4.43 -14.15 11.65
C GLY A 332 5.56 -14.22 12.69
N GLN A 333 6.73 -14.76 12.34
CA GLN A 333 7.87 -14.83 13.26
C GLN A 333 8.64 -13.51 13.37
N ASN A 334 8.47 -12.60 12.41
CA ASN A 334 9.17 -11.31 12.37
C ASN A 334 10.69 -11.46 12.52
N SER A 335 11.29 -12.41 11.80
CA SER A 335 12.68 -12.76 11.93
C SER A 335 13.61 -11.80 11.14
N TRP A 336 14.91 -11.79 11.49
CA TRP A 336 15.92 -11.05 10.75
C TRP A 336 16.11 -11.54 9.31
N GLU A 337 15.91 -12.84 9.05
CA GLU A 337 15.91 -13.37 7.68
C GLU A 337 14.84 -12.69 6.84
N PHE A 338 13.65 -12.48 7.42
CA PHE A 338 12.57 -11.75 6.74
C PHE A 338 12.87 -10.27 6.56
N CYS A 339 13.53 -9.62 7.50
CA CYS A 339 14.03 -8.25 7.33
C CYS A 339 14.95 -8.15 6.12
N PHE A 340 15.94 -9.04 5.98
CA PHE A 340 16.81 -9.08 4.81
C PHE A 340 16.07 -9.40 3.51
N TYR A 341 15.08 -10.28 3.58
CA TYR A 341 14.22 -10.57 2.43
C TYR A 341 13.43 -9.33 2.01
N THR A 342 12.75 -8.66 2.94
CA THR A 342 12.04 -7.39 2.68
C THR A 342 12.97 -6.35 2.05
N TRP A 343 14.18 -6.19 2.61
CA TRP A 343 15.18 -5.31 2.01
C TRP A 343 15.55 -5.71 0.57
N SER A 344 15.59 -7.01 0.28
CA SER A 344 15.84 -7.49 -1.08
C SER A 344 14.69 -7.12 -2.03
N LEU A 345 13.44 -7.15 -1.56
CA LEU A 345 12.27 -6.71 -2.31
C LEU A 345 12.30 -5.18 -2.55
N VAL A 346 12.60 -4.37 -1.54
CA VAL A 346 12.79 -2.92 -1.70
C VAL A 346 13.81 -2.63 -2.81
N LYS A 347 14.99 -3.27 -2.74
CA LYS A 347 16.02 -3.12 -3.77
C LYS A 347 15.54 -3.54 -5.16
N HIS A 348 14.81 -4.66 -5.24
CA HIS A 348 14.28 -5.16 -6.51
C HIS A 348 13.36 -4.12 -7.15
N TYR A 349 12.35 -3.67 -6.43
CA TYR A 349 11.36 -2.72 -6.95
C TYR A 349 11.96 -1.35 -7.28
N MET A 350 12.81 -0.80 -6.40
CA MET A 350 13.44 0.50 -6.64
C MET A 350 14.34 0.48 -7.86
N ARG A 351 15.12 -0.60 -8.07
CA ARG A 351 15.95 -0.79 -9.29
C ARG A 351 15.13 -0.98 -10.56
N GLN A 352 13.85 -1.32 -10.44
CA GLN A 352 12.93 -1.51 -11.56
C GLN A 352 12.02 -0.29 -11.77
N GLY A 353 12.34 0.86 -11.18
CA GLY A 353 11.63 2.11 -11.40
C GLY A 353 10.39 2.33 -10.51
N ALA A 354 10.20 1.54 -9.45
CA ALA A 354 9.08 1.77 -8.54
C ALA A 354 9.17 3.12 -7.83
N SER A 355 8.06 3.84 -7.77
CA SER A 355 7.93 5.13 -7.11
C SER A 355 7.26 5.05 -5.73
N ILE A 356 6.63 3.93 -5.41
CA ILE A 356 5.96 3.64 -4.14
C ILE A 356 6.33 2.24 -3.70
N TYR A 357 6.60 2.08 -2.38
CA TYR A 357 6.76 0.79 -1.73
C TYR A 357 5.95 0.73 -0.46
N GLU A 358 5.08 -0.29 -0.31
CA GLU A 358 4.21 -0.45 0.83
C GLU A 358 4.39 -1.81 1.50
N TYR A 359 4.60 -1.78 2.82
CA TYR A 359 4.52 -2.97 3.64
C TYR A 359 3.05 -3.41 3.80
N TRP A 360 2.81 -4.72 4.08
CA TRP A 360 1.42 -5.16 4.19
C TRP A 360 0.80 -4.74 5.54
N ASN A 361 1.23 -5.34 6.62
CA ASN A 361 0.59 -5.12 7.92
C ASN A 361 1.30 -4.05 8.74
N ILE A 362 0.59 -2.99 9.14
CA ILE A 362 1.12 -1.97 10.07
C ILE A 362 1.33 -2.59 11.44
N ALA A 363 0.31 -3.21 12.01
CA ALA A 363 0.38 -3.83 13.32
C ALA A 363 -0.42 -5.14 13.33
N LEU A 364 0.03 -6.12 14.11
CA LEU A 364 -0.72 -7.34 14.37
C LEU A 364 -0.48 -7.78 15.82
N LYS A 365 -1.39 -8.59 16.37
CA LYS A 365 -1.15 -9.31 17.61
C LYS A 365 0.01 -10.27 17.45
N ASP A 366 0.69 -10.63 18.51
CA ASP A 366 1.99 -11.33 18.54
C ASP A 366 2.18 -12.49 17.57
N ASN A 367 1.22 -13.16 17.15
CA ASN A 367 1.40 -14.29 16.24
C ASN A 367 0.95 -14.00 14.79
N GLY A 368 0.50 -12.77 14.52
CA GLY A 368 0.12 -12.35 13.18
C GLY A 368 -0.98 -13.18 12.51
N LEU A 369 -1.84 -13.84 13.30
CA LEU A 369 -2.84 -14.78 12.79
C LEU A 369 -3.98 -14.06 12.08
N SER A 370 -4.22 -14.43 10.83
CA SER A 370 -5.38 -13.98 10.06
C SER A 370 -6.65 -14.75 10.43
N ARG A 371 -7.81 -14.22 10.01
CA ARG A 371 -9.12 -14.90 10.13
C ARG A 371 -9.15 -16.27 9.42
N TRP A 372 -8.31 -16.47 8.41
CA TRP A 372 -8.31 -17.65 7.54
C TRP A 372 -7.25 -18.68 7.91
N GLY A 373 -6.48 -18.45 8.97
CA GLY A 373 -5.62 -19.44 9.59
C GLY A 373 -4.14 -19.42 9.21
N TRP A 374 -3.67 -18.40 8.50
CA TRP A 374 -2.22 -18.20 8.31
C TRP A 374 -1.70 -17.02 9.14
N ARG A 375 -0.39 -16.96 9.27
CA ARG A 375 0.31 -15.94 10.01
C ARG A 375 1.13 -15.08 9.07
N GLN A 376 1.22 -13.79 9.37
CA GLN A 376 2.10 -12.86 8.66
C GLN A 376 2.84 -11.93 9.62
N ASN A 377 3.94 -11.39 9.14
CA ASN A 377 4.71 -10.36 9.81
C ASN A 377 3.99 -9.00 9.77
N SER A 378 4.36 -8.13 10.69
CA SER A 378 3.89 -6.74 10.75
C SER A 378 5.04 -5.81 11.11
N LEU A 379 4.87 -4.51 10.92
CA LEU A 379 5.87 -3.52 11.39
C LEU A 379 5.88 -3.48 12.92
N VAL A 380 4.72 -3.64 13.55
CA VAL A 380 4.54 -3.61 15.01
C VAL A 380 3.84 -4.88 15.46
N SER A 381 4.45 -5.60 16.40
CA SER A 381 3.81 -6.71 17.12
C SER A 381 3.26 -6.24 18.46
N VAL A 382 2.01 -6.61 18.76
CA VAL A 382 1.31 -6.23 19.99
C VAL A 382 1.01 -7.47 20.84
N ASP A 383 1.55 -7.53 22.06
CA ASP A 383 1.15 -8.48 23.11
C ASP A 383 -0.13 -7.96 23.77
N ALA A 384 -1.28 -8.44 23.30
CA ALA A 384 -2.57 -7.96 23.77
C ALA A 384 -2.88 -8.35 25.23
N ASP A 385 -2.26 -9.43 25.74
CA ASP A 385 -2.46 -9.88 27.13
C ASP A 385 -1.69 -9.00 28.13
N LYS A 386 -0.54 -8.46 27.70
CA LYS A 386 0.28 -7.57 28.52
C LYS A 386 0.06 -6.09 28.25
N GLY A 387 -0.63 -5.75 27.16
CA GLY A 387 -0.79 -4.36 26.72
C GLY A 387 0.55 -3.72 26.35
N THR A 388 1.46 -4.44 25.71
CA THR A 388 2.79 -3.96 25.30
C THR A 388 3.02 -4.18 23.81
N PHE A 389 4.00 -3.50 23.25
CA PHE A 389 4.34 -3.66 21.84
C PHE A 389 5.86 -3.71 21.61
N ARG A 390 6.24 -4.14 20.41
CA ARG A 390 7.62 -4.01 19.90
C ARG A 390 7.61 -3.68 18.42
N TYR A 391 8.62 -2.94 17.98
CA TYR A 391 8.91 -2.81 16.54
C TYR A 391 9.67 -4.05 16.07
N ASN A 392 9.29 -4.53 14.88
CA ASN A 392 9.93 -5.69 14.27
C ASN A 392 11.11 -5.24 13.39
N PRO A 393 12.09 -6.12 13.10
CA PRO A 393 13.23 -5.80 12.26
C PRO A 393 12.87 -5.31 10.87
#